data_4407d79af49ce9567210cf5506cdde35
#
_entry.id   4407d79af49ce9567210cf5506cdde35
#
_cell.length_a   1.000
_cell.length_b   1.000
_cell.length_c   1.000
_cell.angle_alpha   90.00
_cell.angle_beta   90.00
_cell.angle_gamma   90.00
#
_symmetry.space_group_name_H-M   'P 1'
#
loop_
_entity.id
_entity.type
_entity.pdbx_description
1 polymer ?
#
loop_
_entity_poly.entity_id
_entity_poly.type
_entity_poly.pdbx_seq_one_letter_code
_entity_poly.pdbx_strand_id
1 'polypeptide(L)'
;MYVLKIVTFVHGTRREGLITMVILRPVGTIGNRLKYLRKIRGLTREEAAVKLDMKEERLQDLETGRKELTLGEAIKYADTYNVSIDYIAGRKKVEY
;
A
#
# COMPACT_ATOMS: atom_id res chain seq x y z
N MET A 1 11.53 -13.99 9.43
CA MET A 1 11.04 -13.27 9.25
C MET A 1 10.48 -12.99 8.00
N TYR A 2 9.50 -12.42 7.89
CA TYR A 2 8.90 -12.37 6.69
C TYR A 2 9.47 -11.41 5.76
N VAL A 3 10.33 -10.65 6.19
CA VAL A 3 11.01 -9.78 5.31
C VAL A 3 11.76 -10.60 4.34
N LEU A 4 12.32 -11.69 4.78
CA LEU A 4 13.04 -12.49 3.90
C LEU A 4 12.22 -13.08 2.87
N LYS A 5 11.06 -13.51 3.22
CA LYS A 5 10.27 -14.08 2.27
C LYS A 5 9.92 -13.13 1.22
N ILE A 6 9.82 -11.90 1.54
CA ILE A 6 9.53 -10.96 0.54
C ILE A 6 10.67 -10.79 -0.36
N VAL A 7 11.82 -10.83 0.18
CA VAL A 7 12.98 -10.67 -0.63
C VAL A 7 13.05 -11.73 -1.68
N THR A 8 12.55 -12.87 -1.40
CA THR A 8 12.65 -13.86 -2.39
C THR A 8 11.86 -13.55 -3.59
N PHE A 9 10.96 -12.63 -3.53
CA PHE A 9 10.27 -12.29 -4.69
C PHE A 9 11.09 -11.58 -5.58
N VAL A 10 12.10 -11.04 -5.05
CA VAL A 10 12.91 -10.23 -5.76
C VAL A 10 13.47 -10.83 -6.90
N HIS A 11 13.63 -12.11 -6.90
CA HIS A 11 14.30 -12.54 -7.97
C HIS A 11 13.68 -12.26 -9.20
N GLY A 12 12.49 -11.99 -9.24
CA GLY A 12 11.86 -11.73 -10.46
C GLY A 12 12.24 -10.37 -10.91
N THR A 13 12.19 -9.40 -10.03
CA THR A 13 12.52 -8.10 -10.42
C THR A 13 13.12 -7.48 -9.27
N ARG A 14 14.36 -7.26 -9.28
CA ARG A 14 15.09 -6.76 -8.23
C ARG A 14 14.55 -5.55 -7.66
N ARG A 15 14.15 -4.63 -8.48
CA ARG A 15 13.71 -3.41 -8.01
C ARG A 15 12.50 -3.55 -7.16
N GLU A 16 11.57 -4.37 -7.57
CA GLU A 16 10.41 -4.57 -6.83
C GLU A 16 10.67 -5.20 -5.50
N GLY A 17 11.66 -6.03 -5.44
CA GLY A 17 11.98 -6.66 -4.20
C GLY A 17 12.46 -5.70 -3.16
N LEU A 18 13.27 -4.77 -3.56
CA LEU A 18 13.77 -3.81 -2.64
C LEU A 18 12.64 -2.96 -2.13
N ILE A 19 11.75 -2.59 -3.01
CA ILE A 19 10.65 -1.79 -2.63
C ILE A 19 9.74 -2.53 -1.68
N THR A 20 9.59 -3.81 -1.91
CA THR A 20 8.73 -4.59 -1.07
C THR A 20 9.24 -4.62 0.35
N MET A 21 10.53 -4.69 0.53
CA MET A 21 11.06 -4.69 1.85
C MET A 21 10.73 -3.41 2.57
N VAL A 22 10.75 -2.31 1.88
CA VAL A 22 10.44 -1.06 2.50
C VAL A 22 8.97 -1.00 2.84
N ILE A 23 8.14 -1.56 2.03
CA ILE A 23 6.75 -1.53 2.26
C ILE A 23 6.33 -2.19 3.54
N LEU A 24 7.12 -3.12 4.02
CA LEU A 24 6.75 -3.80 5.23
C LEU A 24 6.79 -2.91 6.44
N ARG A 25 7.37 -1.72 6.33
CA ARG A 25 7.41 -0.84 7.45
C ARG A 25 6.27 0.13 7.37
N PRO A 26 5.38 0.16 8.34
CA PRO A 26 4.33 1.16 8.33
C PRO A 26 4.98 2.52 8.51
N VAL A 27 4.56 3.50 7.78
CA VAL A 27 5.10 4.82 7.91
C VAL A 27 3.98 5.82 8.03
N GLY A 28 4.09 6.71 8.96
CA GLY A 28 3.17 7.81 9.08
C GLY A 28 1.72 7.40 9.27
N THR A 29 0.85 8.15 8.68
CA THR A 29 -0.58 7.93 8.81
C THR A 29 -1.06 6.93 7.80
N ILE A 30 -2.31 6.55 7.91
CA ILE A 30 -2.92 5.65 6.95
C ILE A 30 -2.81 6.28 5.57
N GLY A 31 -3.14 7.55 5.44
CA GLY A 31 -3.05 8.21 4.14
C GLY A 31 -1.67 8.16 3.55
N ASN A 32 -0.66 8.35 4.40
CA ASN A 32 0.71 8.29 3.92
C ASN A 32 1.07 6.90 3.43
N ARG A 33 0.58 5.87 4.10
CA ARG A 33 0.85 4.52 3.67
C ARG A 33 0.17 4.21 2.34
N LEU A 34 -1.05 4.72 2.16
CA LEU A 34 -1.75 4.52 0.90
C LEU A 34 -1.00 5.21 -0.23
N LYS A 35 -0.54 6.42 0.03
CA LYS A 35 0.17 7.16 -0.99
C LYS A 35 1.49 6.48 -1.32
N TYR A 36 2.16 5.99 -0.30
CA TYR A 36 3.42 5.32 -0.49
C TYR A 36 3.24 4.06 -1.34
N LEU A 37 2.21 3.28 -1.05
CA LEU A 37 1.94 2.07 -1.82
C LEU A 37 1.69 2.40 -3.29
N ARG A 38 1.02 3.50 -3.54
CA ARG A 38 0.76 3.92 -4.90
C ARG A 38 2.04 4.34 -5.60
N LYS A 39 2.83 5.15 -4.91
CA LYS A 39 4.01 5.71 -5.53
C LYS A 39 5.09 4.69 -5.85
N ILE A 40 5.27 3.73 -4.98
CA ILE A 40 6.30 2.75 -5.27
C ILE A 40 5.90 1.83 -6.41
N ARG A 41 4.63 1.87 -6.80
CA ARG A 41 4.19 1.10 -7.95
C ARG A 41 4.17 1.96 -9.19
N GLY A 42 4.62 3.21 -9.07
CA GLY A 42 4.69 4.09 -10.21
C GLY A 42 3.36 4.53 -10.75
N LEU A 43 2.33 4.56 -9.93
CA LEU A 43 1.00 4.88 -10.41
C LEU A 43 0.64 6.32 -10.12
N THR A 44 -0.05 6.94 -11.07
CA THR A 44 -0.63 8.25 -10.81
C THR A 44 -1.90 8.03 -10.05
N ARG A 45 -2.48 9.11 -9.51
CA ARG A 45 -3.74 8.98 -8.80
C ARG A 45 -4.83 8.46 -9.71
N GLU A 46 -4.82 8.89 -10.96
CA GLU A 46 -5.82 8.43 -11.89
C GLU A 46 -5.70 6.94 -12.12
N GLU A 47 -4.48 6.48 -12.31
CA GLU A 47 -4.27 5.07 -12.57
C GLU A 47 -4.66 4.22 -11.36
N ALA A 48 -4.30 4.70 -10.19
CA ALA A 48 -4.61 3.97 -8.98
C ALA A 48 -6.12 3.92 -8.76
N ALA A 49 -6.80 5.03 -9.03
CA ALA A 49 -8.24 5.07 -8.84
C ALA A 49 -8.94 4.04 -9.72
N VAL A 50 -8.45 3.89 -10.93
CA VAL A 50 -9.03 2.88 -11.81
C VAL A 50 -8.81 1.49 -11.25
N LYS A 51 -7.59 1.21 -10.80
CA LYS A 51 -7.31 -0.10 -10.27
C LYS A 51 -8.08 -0.40 -9.00
N LEU A 52 -8.33 0.62 -8.21
CA LEU A 52 -9.04 0.45 -6.96
C LEU A 52 -10.55 0.61 -7.12
N ASP A 53 -10.98 0.91 -8.32
CA ASP A 53 -12.39 1.07 -8.61
C ASP A 53 -13.00 2.14 -7.71
N MET A 54 -12.38 3.29 -7.67
CA MET A 54 -12.91 4.41 -6.89
C MET A 54 -12.64 5.70 -7.64
N LYS A 55 -13.29 6.77 -7.24
CA LYS A 55 -13.10 8.05 -7.87
C LYS A 55 -11.78 8.64 -7.47
N GLU A 56 -11.14 9.35 -8.38
CA GLU A 56 -9.85 9.94 -8.10
C GLU A 56 -9.95 10.91 -6.92
N GLU A 57 -11.04 11.65 -6.84
CA GLU A 57 -11.22 12.59 -5.78
C GLU A 57 -11.26 11.88 -4.44
N ARG A 58 -11.94 10.72 -4.40
CA ARG A 58 -12.01 9.94 -3.17
C ARG A 58 -10.62 9.45 -2.79
N LEU A 59 -9.87 9.00 -3.77
CA LEU A 59 -8.53 8.50 -3.52
C LEU A 59 -7.67 9.62 -2.94
N GLN A 60 -7.79 10.81 -3.49
CA GLN A 60 -7.00 11.92 -3.00
C GLN A 60 -7.38 12.25 -1.56
N ASP A 61 -8.67 12.21 -1.24
CA ASP A 61 -9.11 12.50 0.13
C ASP A 61 -8.56 11.48 1.09
N LEU A 62 -8.48 10.22 0.67
CA LEU A 62 -7.94 9.19 1.56
C LEU A 62 -6.45 9.36 1.75
N GLU A 63 -5.73 9.70 0.69
CA GLU A 63 -4.27 9.85 0.81
C GLU A 63 -3.89 11.09 1.62
N THR A 64 -4.71 12.12 1.56
CA THR A 64 -4.37 13.33 2.29
C THR A 64 -4.93 13.32 3.70
N GLY A 65 -5.73 12.32 4.04
CA GLY A 65 -6.28 12.24 5.38
C GLY A 65 -7.52 13.07 5.58
N ARG A 66 -8.09 13.63 4.49
CA ARG A 66 -9.28 14.44 4.64
C ARG A 66 -10.49 13.62 4.96
N LYS A 67 -10.50 12.38 4.54
CA LYS A 67 -11.60 11.47 4.83
C LYS A 67 -11.01 10.19 5.35
N GLU A 68 -11.82 9.49 6.12
CA GLU A 68 -11.36 8.25 6.69
C GLU A 68 -11.59 7.09 5.76
N LEU A 69 -10.69 6.12 5.82
CA LEU A 69 -10.77 4.95 4.99
C LEU A 69 -11.82 4.01 5.57
N THR A 70 -12.73 3.54 4.75
CA THR A 70 -13.71 2.56 5.22
C THR A 70 -13.10 1.18 5.15
N LEU A 71 -13.71 0.24 5.84
CA LEU A 71 -13.22 -1.13 5.81
C LEU A 71 -13.27 -1.70 4.40
N GLY A 72 -14.34 -1.40 3.67
CA GLY A 72 -14.44 -1.88 2.30
C GLY A 72 -13.33 -1.36 1.44
N GLU A 73 -12.97 -0.09 1.62
CA GLU A 73 -11.88 0.48 0.87
C GLU A 73 -10.55 -0.12 1.28
N ALA A 74 -10.38 -0.41 2.56
CA ALA A 74 -9.15 -1.02 3.02
C ALA A 74 -8.97 -2.39 2.37
N ILE A 75 -10.04 -3.12 2.21
CA ILE A 75 -9.99 -4.41 1.56
C ILE A 75 -9.60 -4.25 0.10
N LYS A 76 -10.14 -3.24 -0.58
CA LYS A 76 -9.77 -3.00 -1.97
C LYS A 76 -8.29 -2.69 -2.08
N TYR A 77 -7.78 -1.85 -1.20
CA TYR A 77 -6.38 -1.51 -1.23
C TYR A 77 -5.52 -2.76 -0.95
N ALA A 78 -5.92 -3.52 0.04
CA ALA A 78 -5.15 -4.71 0.41
C ALA A 78 -5.07 -5.70 -0.73
N ASP A 79 -6.21 -5.91 -1.40
CA ASP A 79 -6.25 -6.85 -2.51
C ASP A 79 -5.50 -6.31 -3.72
N THR A 80 -5.69 -5.05 -4.02
CA THR A 80 -5.08 -4.47 -5.22
C THR A 80 -3.57 -4.38 -5.09
N TYR A 81 -3.09 -4.00 -3.92
CA TYR A 81 -1.67 -3.83 -3.73
C TYR A 81 -1.00 -5.02 -3.06
N ASN A 82 -1.79 -6.04 -2.77
CA ASN A 82 -1.27 -7.27 -2.17
C ASN A 82 -0.53 -7.01 -0.88
N VAL A 83 -1.15 -6.27 0.00
CA VAL A 83 -0.62 -6.03 1.34
C VAL A 83 -1.71 -6.34 2.33
N SER A 84 -1.36 -6.46 3.60
CA SER A 84 -2.36 -6.80 4.61
C SER A 84 -3.10 -5.55 5.05
N ILE A 85 -4.30 -5.74 5.55
CA ILE A 85 -5.04 -4.64 6.11
C ILE A 85 -4.33 -4.13 7.34
N ASP A 86 -3.68 -5.01 8.08
CA ASP A 86 -2.93 -4.60 9.26
C ASP A 86 -1.80 -3.64 8.88
N TYR A 87 -1.17 -3.86 7.75
CA TYR A 87 -0.14 -2.93 7.32
C TYR A 87 -0.75 -1.57 7.02
N ILE A 88 -1.88 -1.55 6.32
CA ILE A 88 -2.54 -0.30 5.98
C ILE A 88 -2.94 0.43 7.24
N ALA A 89 -3.44 -0.28 8.22
CA ALA A 89 -3.86 0.32 9.47
C ALA A 89 -2.71 0.71 10.38
N GLY A 90 -1.50 0.28 10.03
CA GLY A 90 -0.36 0.62 10.86
C GLY A 90 -0.18 -0.28 12.06
N ARG A 91 -0.87 -1.41 12.09
CA ARG A 91 -0.77 -2.30 13.22
C ARG A 91 0.23 -3.39 13.02
N LYS A 92 0.60 -3.66 11.76
CA LYS A 92 1.49 -4.75 11.49
C LYS A 92 2.90 -4.39 11.77
N LYS A 93 3.62 -5.21 12.48
CA LYS A 93 5.01 -4.99 12.68
C LYS A 93 5.75 -5.79 11.73
N VAL A 94 6.90 -5.34 11.42
CA VAL A 94 7.66 -5.99 10.44
C VAL A 94 8.30 -7.22 10.90
N GLU A 95 8.17 -7.59 12.01
CA GLU A 95 8.85 -8.61 12.46
C GLU A 95 8.36 -9.85 12.10
N TYR A 96 8.14 -10.38 11.78
CA TYR A 96 7.85 -11.62 11.48
C TYR A 96 7.51 -11.89 10.36
#